data_d19a889b1d1eaf2ff4f9cbd0a364dcf1
#
_entry.id   d19a889b1d1eaf2ff4f9cbd0a364dcf1
#
_cell.length_a   1.000
_cell.length_b   1.000
_cell.length_c   1.000
_cell.angle_alpha   90.00
_cell.angle_beta   90.00
_cell.angle_gamma   90.00
#
_symmetry.space_group_name_H-M   'P 1'
#
loop_
_entity.id
_entity.type
_entity.pdbx_description
1 polymer ?
#
loop_
_entity_poly.entity_id
_entity_poly.type
_entity_poly.pdbx_seq_one_letter_code
_entity_poly.pdbx_strand_id
1 'polypeptide(L)'
;TEPWHFYLLNKVVIKKCINLIRIVATEKKGKKLGEFKAKDAASRPGWLVVTCKKSSDKLIQQEDYASVCCAIQNFSLYLSEAQLASKWSTGPITRDERFYELLEIDSDAEFIVGLIWYGYPKIIPNQSRKDISQIITSID
;
A
#
# COMPACT_ATOMS: atom_id res chain seq x y z
N THR A 1 13.48 -12.26 11.39
CA THR A 1 14.19 -11.13 10.74
C THR A 1 13.52 -9.77 10.95
N GLU A 2 12.20 -9.72 11.14
CA GLU A 2 11.44 -8.47 11.24
C GLU A 2 11.76 -7.50 10.08
N PRO A 3 11.50 -7.91 8.83
CA PRO A 3 11.96 -7.19 7.65
C PRO A 3 11.10 -5.98 7.30
N TRP A 4 10.03 -5.74 8.04
CA TRP A 4 9.07 -4.66 7.83
C TRP A 4 9.45 -3.37 8.51
N HIS A 5 9.09 -2.24 7.89
CA HIS A 5 9.05 -0.94 8.52
C HIS A 5 7.71 -0.25 8.18
N PHE A 6 7.15 0.48 9.14
CA PHE A 6 5.84 1.12 9.03
C PHE A 6 5.98 2.62 9.18
N TYR A 7 5.63 3.38 8.14
CA TYR A 7 5.65 4.84 8.13
C TYR A 7 4.22 5.36 8.23
N LEU A 8 3.82 5.80 9.41
CA LEU A 8 2.51 6.41 9.64
C LEU A 8 2.56 7.88 9.25
N LEU A 9 1.79 8.28 8.24
CA LEU A 9 1.87 9.62 7.69
C LEU A 9 0.92 10.59 8.41
N ASN A 10 1.45 11.74 8.82
CA ASN A 10 0.66 12.84 9.34
C ASN A 10 0.00 13.65 8.21
N LYS A 11 -0.95 14.54 8.58
CA LYS A 11 -1.72 15.34 7.61
C LYS A 11 -0.87 16.25 6.71
N VAL A 12 0.28 16.74 7.19
CA VAL A 12 1.17 17.59 6.40
C VAL A 12 1.85 16.79 5.31
N VAL A 13 2.40 15.62 5.68
CA VAL A 13 3.05 14.71 4.73
C VAL A 13 2.04 14.18 3.73
N ILE A 14 0.83 13.79 4.17
CA ILE A 14 -0.25 13.34 3.27
C ILE A 14 -0.56 14.39 2.18
N LYS A 15 -0.62 15.68 2.52
CA LYS A 15 -0.83 16.75 1.52
C LYS A 15 0.28 16.79 0.47
N LYS A 16 1.54 16.62 0.89
CA LYS A 16 2.68 16.55 -0.04
C LYS A 16 2.57 15.31 -0.94
N CYS A 17 2.21 14.16 -0.38
CA CYS A 17 1.99 12.92 -1.13
C CYS A 17 0.87 13.05 -2.17
N ILE A 18 -0.25 13.71 -1.83
CA ILE A 18 -1.37 13.97 -2.76
C ILE A 18 -0.88 14.82 -3.94
N ASN A 19 -0.07 15.84 -3.68
CA ASN A 19 0.50 16.65 -4.76
C ASN A 19 1.42 15.82 -5.68
N LEU A 20 2.27 14.98 -5.10
CA LEU A 20 3.13 14.09 -5.88
C LEU A 20 2.31 13.07 -6.70
N ILE A 21 1.24 12.50 -6.15
CA ILE A 21 0.30 11.64 -6.90
C ILE A 21 -0.28 12.36 -8.11
N ARG A 22 -0.66 13.65 -7.94
CA ARG A 22 -1.14 14.49 -9.06
C ARG A 22 -0.09 14.60 -10.14
N ILE A 23 1.15 14.93 -9.78
CA ILE A 23 2.27 15.10 -10.72
C ILE A 23 2.51 13.79 -11.47
N VAL A 24 2.76 12.69 -10.76
CA VAL A 24 3.05 11.37 -11.36
C VAL A 24 1.93 10.90 -12.29
N ALA A 25 0.68 11.10 -11.91
CA ALA A 25 -0.45 10.71 -12.75
C ALA A 25 -0.62 11.64 -13.97
N THR A 26 -0.30 12.93 -13.83
CA THR A 26 -0.30 13.89 -14.94
C THR A 26 0.77 13.56 -15.97
N GLU A 27 1.97 13.26 -15.53
CA GLU A 27 3.10 12.83 -16.40
C GLU A 27 2.75 11.57 -17.20
N LYS A 28 2.02 10.63 -16.59
CA LYS A 28 1.66 9.36 -17.26
C LYS A 28 0.51 9.47 -18.26
N LYS A 29 -0.56 10.18 -17.92
CA LYS A 29 -1.81 10.18 -18.70
C LYS A 29 -2.53 11.53 -18.71
N GLY A 30 -1.81 12.63 -18.46
CA GLY A 30 -2.32 13.99 -18.59
C GLY A 30 -3.07 14.53 -17.37
N LYS A 31 -3.30 15.85 -17.40
CA LYS A 31 -3.83 16.65 -16.27
C LYS A 31 -5.15 16.12 -15.70
N LYS A 32 -6.07 15.66 -16.55
CA LYS A 32 -7.38 15.14 -16.11
C LYS A 32 -7.26 13.95 -15.17
N LEU A 33 -6.34 13.01 -15.47
CA LEU A 33 -6.08 11.89 -14.59
C LEU A 33 -5.37 12.33 -13.31
N GLY A 34 -4.41 13.27 -13.39
CA GLY A 34 -3.73 13.83 -12.23
C GLY A 34 -4.69 14.40 -11.21
N GLU A 35 -5.62 15.26 -11.64
CA GLU A 35 -6.64 15.85 -10.76
C GLU A 35 -7.58 14.79 -10.17
N PHE A 36 -8.02 13.82 -10.98
CA PHE A 36 -8.86 12.72 -10.51
C PHE A 36 -8.16 11.91 -9.41
N LYS A 37 -6.90 11.51 -9.64
CA LYS A 37 -6.12 10.72 -8.66
C LYS A 37 -5.82 11.50 -7.38
N ALA A 38 -5.52 12.78 -7.48
CA ALA A 38 -5.32 13.64 -6.31
C ALA A 38 -6.59 13.78 -5.48
N LYS A 39 -7.75 13.99 -6.13
CA LYS A 39 -9.05 14.06 -5.46
C LYS A 39 -9.42 12.73 -4.78
N ASP A 40 -9.21 11.60 -5.45
CA ASP A 40 -9.43 10.26 -4.86
C ASP A 40 -8.52 10.06 -3.64
N ALA A 41 -7.24 10.37 -3.75
CA ALA A 41 -6.28 10.26 -2.66
C ALA A 41 -6.64 11.16 -1.47
N ALA A 42 -7.08 12.39 -1.72
CA ALA A 42 -7.49 13.34 -0.67
C ALA A 42 -8.73 12.88 0.12
N SER A 43 -9.53 11.96 -0.43
CA SER A 43 -10.67 11.38 0.28
C SER A 43 -10.28 10.30 1.31
N ARG A 44 -9.00 9.92 1.40
CA ARG A 44 -8.49 8.87 2.28
C ARG A 44 -7.93 9.49 3.56
N PRO A 45 -8.53 9.26 4.73
CA PRO A 45 -8.14 9.95 5.97
C PRO A 45 -6.85 9.41 6.60
N GLY A 46 -6.59 8.11 6.49
CA GLY A 46 -5.43 7.44 7.08
C GLY A 46 -4.49 6.85 6.02
N TRP A 47 -3.19 7.03 6.22
CA TRP A 47 -2.14 6.59 5.30
C TRP A 47 -1.00 5.93 6.07
N LEU A 48 -0.68 4.70 5.67
CA LEU A 48 0.46 3.93 6.17
C LEU A 48 1.27 3.44 4.97
N VAL A 49 2.57 3.74 4.93
CA VAL A 49 3.49 3.12 3.98
C VAL A 49 4.20 1.97 4.67
N VAL A 50 4.25 0.84 3.99
CA VAL A 50 4.93 -0.36 4.50
C VAL A 50 6.05 -0.73 3.55
N THR A 51 7.24 -0.90 4.09
CA THR A 51 8.44 -1.30 3.36
C THR A 51 8.91 -2.69 3.76
N CYS A 52 9.76 -3.25 2.93
CA CYS A 52 10.49 -4.47 3.18
C CYS A 52 11.99 -4.21 3.02
N LYS A 53 12.78 -4.68 3.95
CA LYS A 53 14.23 -4.64 3.88
C LYS A 53 14.72 -5.38 2.65
N LYS A 54 15.71 -4.82 1.96
CA LYS A 54 16.37 -5.47 0.83
C LYS A 54 17.37 -6.52 1.31
N SER A 55 17.42 -7.64 0.59
CA SER A 55 18.42 -8.69 0.76
C SER A 55 19.04 -9.04 -0.58
N SER A 56 20.33 -9.31 -0.60
CA SER A 56 21.03 -9.85 -1.77
C SER A 56 20.72 -11.33 -2.01
N ASP A 57 20.30 -12.06 -0.97
CA ASP A 57 19.81 -13.43 -1.07
C ASP A 57 18.36 -13.43 -1.54
N LYS A 58 18.12 -14.04 -2.69
CA LYS A 58 16.79 -14.09 -3.32
C LYS A 58 15.75 -14.87 -2.51
N LEU A 59 16.18 -15.93 -1.83
CA LEU A 59 15.28 -16.74 -0.99
C LEU A 59 14.85 -15.94 0.24
N ILE A 60 15.81 -15.34 0.94
CA ILE A 60 15.55 -14.45 2.09
C ILE A 60 14.65 -13.29 1.66
N GLN A 61 14.92 -12.67 0.50
CA GLN A 61 14.08 -11.57 0.00
C GLN A 61 12.63 -12.01 -0.25
N GLN A 62 12.42 -13.21 -0.77
CA GLN A 62 11.08 -13.75 -1.00
C GLN A 62 10.35 -14.05 0.31
N GLU A 63 11.03 -14.66 1.28
CA GLU A 63 10.50 -14.98 2.60
C GLU A 63 10.17 -13.69 3.39
N ASP A 64 11.07 -12.72 3.36
CA ASP A 64 10.87 -11.41 3.98
C ASP A 64 9.69 -10.68 3.37
N TYR A 65 9.56 -10.65 2.04
CA TYR A 65 8.41 -10.07 1.35
C TYR A 65 7.09 -10.76 1.74
N ALA A 66 7.07 -12.09 1.79
CA ALA A 66 5.89 -12.86 2.21
C ALA A 66 5.50 -12.52 3.67
N SER A 67 6.51 -12.40 4.55
CA SER A 67 6.32 -12.00 5.94
C SER A 67 5.70 -10.60 6.07
N VAL A 68 6.19 -9.62 5.28
CA VAL A 68 5.60 -8.27 5.22
C VAL A 68 4.16 -8.31 4.71
N CYS A 69 3.85 -9.14 3.70
CA CYS A 69 2.48 -9.31 3.22
C CYS A 69 1.54 -9.85 4.32
N CYS A 70 2.00 -10.79 5.14
CA CYS A 70 1.26 -11.28 6.31
C CYS A 70 1.04 -10.16 7.34
N ALA A 71 2.05 -9.32 7.59
CA ALA A 71 1.92 -8.20 8.51
C ALA A 71 0.88 -7.17 8.01
N ILE A 72 0.86 -6.87 6.70
CA ILE A 72 -0.17 -6.00 6.08
C ILE A 72 -1.56 -6.62 6.23
N GLN A 73 -1.69 -7.94 6.02
CA GLN A 73 -2.97 -8.63 6.17
C GLN A 73 -3.46 -8.59 7.62
N ASN A 74 -2.58 -8.86 8.59
CA ASN A 74 -2.91 -8.78 10.01
C ASN A 74 -3.37 -7.37 10.40
N PHE A 75 -2.67 -6.34 9.92
CA PHE A 75 -3.08 -4.95 10.11
C PHE A 75 -4.47 -4.67 9.51
N SER A 76 -4.74 -5.17 8.31
CA SER A 76 -6.05 -5.01 7.65
C SER A 76 -7.19 -5.71 8.41
N LEU A 77 -6.92 -6.88 8.98
CA LEU A 77 -7.88 -7.61 9.82
C LEU A 77 -8.16 -6.86 11.13
N TYR A 78 -7.12 -6.34 11.78
CA TYR A 78 -7.26 -5.51 12.98
C TYR A 78 -8.10 -4.25 12.71
N LEU A 79 -7.86 -3.56 11.60
CA LEU A 79 -8.67 -2.42 11.20
C LEU A 79 -10.14 -2.81 10.96
N SER A 80 -10.38 -3.96 10.33
CA SER A 80 -11.74 -4.48 10.08
C SER A 80 -12.49 -4.76 11.37
N GLU A 81 -11.83 -5.33 12.38
CA GLU A 81 -12.39 -5.52 13.71
C GLU A 81 -12.77 -4.18 14.35
N ALA A 82 -11.96 -3.15 14.14
CA ALA A 82 -12.25 -1.77 14.61
C ALA A 82 -13.24 -1.00 13.69
N GLN A 83 -13.98 -1.69 12.81
CA GLN A 83 -14.95 -1.12 11.86
C GLN A 83 -14.34 -0.13 10.86
N LEU A 84 -13.05 -0.23 10.62
CA LEU A 84 -12.33 0.52 9.60
C LEU A 84 -12.12 -0.34 8.35
N ALA A 85 -12.23 0.27 7.18
CA ALA A 85 -11.82 -0.36 5.93
C ALA A 85 -10.37 0.01 5.59
N SER A 86 -9.68 -0.89 4.92
CA SER A 86 -8.35 -0.65 4.39
C SER A 86 -8.28 -0.94 2.89
N LYS A 87 -7.34 -0.30 2.21
CA LYS A 87 -7.01 -0.57 0.82
C LYS A 87 -5.51 -0.60 0.65
N TRP A 88 -4.97 -1.77 0.32
CA TRP A 88 -3.58 -1.92 -0.09
C TRP A 88 -3.41 -1.46 -1.54
N SER A 89 -2.56 -0.49 -1.76
CA SER A 89 -2.26 0.09 -3.07
C SER A 89 -0.78 -0.10 -3.42
N THR A 90 -0.54 -0.62 -4.61
CA THR A 90 0.79 -0.77 -5.24
C THR A 90 0.89 0.08 -6.50
N GLY A 91 0.25 1.24 -6.49
CA GLY A 91 0.21 2.16 -7.62
C GLY A 91 1.58 2.75 -7.98
N PRO A 92 1.67 3.48 -9.11
CA PRO A 92 2.96 3.99 -9.62
C PRO A 92 3.78 4.80 -8.63
N ILE A 93 3.13 5.51 -7.72
CA ILE A 93 3.80 6.32 -6.71
C ILE A 93 4.72 5.50 -5.79
N THR A 94 4.38 4.24 -5.50
CA THR A 94 5.21 3.38 -4.63
C THR A 94 6.54 2.97 -5.26
N ARG A 95 6.76 3.33 -6.52
CA ARG A 95 8.00 3.07 -7.28
C ARG A 95 8.65 4.35 -7.81
N ASP A 96 8.17 5.51 -7.37
CA ASP A 96 8.70 6.81 -7.78
C ASP A 96 9.73 7.28 -6.76
N GLU A 97 10.96 7.55 -7.18
CA GLU A 97 12.05 7.96 -6.30
C GLU A 97 11.70 9.20 -5.46
N ARG A 98 10.94 10.13 -6.04
CA ARG A 98 10.46 11.32 -5.33
C ARG A 98 9.57 10.99 -4.12
N PHE A 99 8.93 9.80 -4.13
CA PHE A 99 8.13 9.35 -2.99
C PHE A 99 9.03 8.82 -1.86
N TYR A 100 10.11 8.12 -2.20
CA TYR A 100 11.14 7.71 -1.24
C TYR A 100 11.82 8.94 -0.61
N GLU A 101 12.25 9.90 -1.43
CA GLU A 101 12.85 11.16 -0.97
C GLU A 101 11.91 11.94 -0.03
N LEU A 102 10.62 12.07 -0.39
CA LEU A 102 9.62 12.79 0.38
C LEU A 102 9.38 12.15 1.76
N LEU A 103 9.51 10.83 1.85
CA LEU A 103 9.30 10.06 3.08
C LEU A 103 10.60 9.75 3.83
N GLU A 104 11.75 10.23 3.31
CA GLU A 104 13.08 9.96 3.86
C GLU A 104 13.38 8.45 3.98
N ILE A 105 12.89 7.67 2.99
CA ILE A 105 13.12 6.22 2.91
C ILE A 105 14.38 5.97 2.09
N ASP A 106 15.33 5.21 2.66
CA ASP A 106 16.52 4.77 1.95
C ASP A 106 16.15 3.67 0.93
N SER A 107 16.06 4.06 -0.34
CA SER A 107 15.71 3.16 -1.43
C SER A 107 16.79 2.10 -1.73
N ASP A 108 18.01 2.24 -1.22
CA ASP A 108 19.04 1.20 -1.31
C ASP A 108 18.87 0.11 -0.25
N ALA A 109 18.37 0.47 0.94
CA ALA A 109 18.20 -0.44 2.07
C ALA A 109 16.84 -1.14 2.09
N GLU A 110 15.77 -0.48 1.62
CA GLU A 110 14.41 -1.02 1.66
C GLU A 110 13.59 -0.62 0.43
N PHE A 111 12.48 -1.33 0.19
CA PHE A 111 11.54 -1.00 -0.88
C PHE A 111 10.11 -0.96 -0.37
N ILE A 112 9.29 -0.10 -0.97
CA ILE A 112 7.89 0.05 -0.59
C ILE A 112 7.08 -1.14 -1.12
N VAL A 113 6.52 -1.93 -0.19
CA VAL A 113 5.61 -3.04 -0.48
C VAL A 113 4.20 -2.55 -0.75
N GLY A 114 3.80 -1.47 -0.09
CA GLY A 114 2.50 -0.87 -0.34
C GLY A 114 2.24 0.41 0.42
N LEU A 115 1.27 1.15 -0.11
CA LEU A 115 0.61 2.26 0.54
C LEU A 115 -0.78 1.81 0.99
N ILE A 116 -1.00 1.77 2.29
CA ILE A 116 -2.26 1.35 2.89
C ILE A 116 -3.07 2.59 3.23
N TRP A 117 -4.19 2.76 2.55
CA TRP A 117 -5.20 3.74 2.91
C TRP A 117 -6.23 3.12 3.84
N TYR A 118 -6.64 3.83 4.86
CA TYR A 118 -7.65 3.32 5.80
C TYR A 118 -8.55 4.42 6.32
N GLY A 119 -9.73 4.03 6.80
CA GLY A 119 -10.74 4.93 7.35
C GLY A 119 -12.11 4.29 7.45
N TYR A 120 -13.08 5.03 7.96
CA TYR A 120 -14.47 4.54 8.02
C TYR A 120 -15.05 4.41 6.62
N PRO A 121 -15.57 3.23 6.23
CA PRO A 121 -16.14 3.01 4.91
C PRO A 121 -17.49 3.73 4.76
N LYS A 122 -17.68 4.41 3.64
CA LYS A 122 -19.00 4.94 3.24
C LYS A 122 -19.88 3.88 2.59
N ILE A 123 -19.25 2.89 1.96
CA ILE A 123 -19.90 1.80 1.25
C ILE A 123 -19.10 0.53 1.55
N ILE A 124 -19.78 -0.53 1.92
CA ILE A 124 -19.19 -1.86 2.04
C ILE A 124 -19.36 -2.54 0.68
N PRO A 125 -18.27 -2.82 -0.06
CA PRO A 125 -18.36 -3.44 -1.36
C PRO A 125 -18.86 -4.88 -1.23
N ASN A 126 -19.85 -5.25 -2.02
CA ASN A 126 -20.25 -6.65 -2.16
C ASN A 126 -19.33 -7.31 -3.19
N GLN A 127 -18.48 -8.23 -2.74
CA GLN A 127 -17.55 -8.97 -3.60
C GLN A 127 -17.93 -10.45 -3.60
N SER A 128 -18.18 -10.99 -4.81
CA SER A 128 -18.27 -12.42 -5.00
C SER A 128 -16.86 -13.06 -4.92
N ARG A 129 -16.78 -14.22 -4.31
CA ARG A 129 -15.58 -15.04 -4.26
C ARG A 129 -15.83 -16.32 -5.06
N LYS A 130 -14.77 -16.94 -5.55
CA LYS A 130 -14.85 -18.30 -6.12
C LYS A 130 -15.32 -19.27 -5.05
N ASP A 131 -16.06 -20.29 -5.47
CA ASP A 131 -16.38 -21.41 -4.59
C ASP A 131 -15.10 -22.06 -4.09
N ILE A 132 -15.11 -22.52 -2.85
CA ILE A 132 -13.92 -23.11 -2.21
C ILE A 132 -13.44 -24.38 -2.95
N SER A 133 -14.37 -25.14 -3.54
CA SER A 133 -14.05 -26.30 -4.35
C SER A 133 -13.18 -26.01 -5.59
N GLN A 134 -13.18 -24.74 -6.04
CA GLN A 134 -12.35 -24.31 -7.19
C GLN A 134 -10.91 -23.96 -6.81
N ILE A 135 -10.60 -23.93 -5.52
CA ILE A 135 -9.29 -23.49 -5.00
C ILE A 135 -8.67 -24.51 -4.02
N ILE A 136 -9.38 -25.60 -3.74
CA ILE A 136 -8.89 -26.71 -2.92
C ILE A 136 -8.83 -27.97 -3.78
N THR A 137 -7.72 -28.68 -3.71
CA THR A 137 -7.54 -30.01 -4.29
C THR A 137 -7.13 -30.96 -3.18
N SER A 138 -7.90 -32.05 -2.98
CA SER A 138 -7.49 -33.16 -2.12
C SER A 138 -6.59 -34.08 -2.92
N ILE A 139 -5.51 -34.53 -2.30
CA ILE A 139 -4.59 -35.56 -2.86
C ILE A 139 -4.73 -36.78 -1.95
N ASP A 140 -5.24 -37.89 -2.51
CA ASP A 140 -5.43 -39.15 -1.82
C ASP A 140 -4.21 -40.06 -1.99
#